data_e41360330e9e0db1b7346275c9f548ed
#
_entry.id   e41360330e9e0db1b7346275c9f548ed
#
_cell.length_a   1.000
_cell.length_b   1.000
_cell.length_c   1.000
_cell.angle_alpha   90.00
_cell.angle_beta   90.00
_cell.angle_gamma   90.00
#
_symmetry.space_group_name_H-M   'P 1'
#
loop_
_entity.id
_entity.type
_entity.pdbx_description
1 polymer ?
#
loop_
_entity_poly.entity_id
_entity_poly.type
_entity_poly.pdbx_seq_one_letter_code
_entity_poly.pdbx_strand_id
1 'polypeptide(L)'
;MKRLFLASEFFVVADHIFENFIKEKRLKVLFITTSSELHKEECSWVVKDRAAFVRGGFEVKDFTITGKSKDEITEAFASVDIIHSVGGNTFYYLKQIQLTDSADLYRDAVTNKNK
;
A
#
# COMPACT_ATOMS: atom_id res chain seq x y z
N MET A 1 6.34 -10.39 -12.71
CA MET A 1 4.89 -10.64 -12.71
C MET A 1 4.22 -9.90 -11.57
N LYS A 2 3.16 -9.21 -11.85
CA LYS A 2 2.42 -8.49 -10.81
C LYS A 2 1.34 -9.38 -10.23
N ARG A 3 1.08 -9.17 -8.95
CA ARG A 3 0.09 -9.95 -8.22
C ARG A 3 -0.77 -9.02 -7.38
N LEU A 4 -2.05 -9.33 -7.30
CA LEU A 4 -2.99 -8.60 -6.47
C LEU A 4 -3.52 -9.53 -5.38
N PHE A 5 -3.37 -9.11 -4.13
CA PHE A 5 -3.91 -9.84 -2.98
C PHE A 5 -4.97 -8.98 -2.32
N LEU A 6 -6.16 -9.54 -2.14
CA LEU A 6 -7.26 -8.85 -1.48
C LEU A 6 -7.51 -9.51 -0.13
N ALA A 7 -7.41 -8.72 0.92
CA ALA A 7 -7.61 -9.24 2.27
C ALA A 7 -8.30 -8.18 3.13
N SER A 8 -9.25 -8.60 3.94
CA SER A 8 -9.91 -7.69 4.84
C SER A 8 -9.05 -7.38 6.07
N GLU A 9 -8.23 -8.34 6.47
CA GLU A 9 -7.29 -8.16 7.57
C GLU A 9 -5.94 -8.73 7.15
N PHE A 10 -5.14 -7.88 6.51
CA PHE A 10 -3.85 -8.31 5.96
C PHE A 10 -2.96 -8.98 6.99
N PHE A 11 -2.89 -8.41 8.19
CA PHE A 11 -1.98 -8.95 9.20
C PHE A 11 -2.28 -10.39 9.60
N VAL A 12 -3.51 -10.86 9.36
CA VAL A 12 -3.89 -12.24 9.67
C VAL A 12 -3.29 -13.22 8.67
N VAL A 13 -3.20 -12.83 7.40
CA VAL A 13 -2.73 -13.70 6.33
C VAL A 13 -1.34 -13.36 5.83
N ALA A 14 -0.69 -12.37 6.44
CA ALA A 14 0.58 -11.87 5.94
C ALA A 14 1.65 -12.93 5.81
N ASP A 15 1.83 -13.75 6.84
CA ASP A 15 2.86 -14.79 6.81
C ASP A 15 2.61 -15.79 5.69
N HIS A 16 1.35 -16.14 5.47
CA HIS A 16 0.98 -17.06 4.39
C HIS A 16 1.35 -16.46 3.03
N ILE A 17 1.05 -15.18 2.83
CA ILE A 17 1.38 -14.48 1.58
C ILE A 17 2.89 -14.44 1.38
N PHE A 18 3.63 -14.09 2.43
CA PHE A 18 5.08 -13.97 2.35
C PHE A 18 5.72 -15.31 2.03
N GLU A 19 5.28 -16.37 2.69
CA GLU A 19 5.88 -17.70 2.51
C GLU A 19 5.58 -18.29 1.14
N ASN A 20 4.39 -18.04 0.60
CA ASN A 20 3.96 -18.72 -0.62
C ASN A 20 4.08 -17.90 -1.88
N PHE A 21 4.09 -16.57 -1.79
CA PHE A 21 4.02 -15.73 -2.96
C PHE A 21 5.13 -14.68 -3.05
N ILE A 22 5.73 -14.30 -1.93
CA ILE A 22 6.79 -13.30 -1.92
C ILE A 22 8.02 -13.92 -1.27
N LYS A 23 8.91 -14.41 -2.11
CA LYS A 23 10.08 -15.14 -1.66
C LYS A 23 11.30 -14.26 -1.45
N GLU A 24 11.36 -13.16 -2.17
CA GLU A 24 12.49 -12.24 -2.07
C GLU A 24 12.44 -11.50 -0.74
N LYS A 25 13.59 -11.19 -0.21
CA LYS A 25 13.71 -10.49 1.06
C LYS A 25 14.21 -9.07 0.84
N ARG A 26 13.91 -8.18 1.78
CA ARG A 26 14.33 -6.77 1.75
C ARG A 26 13.71 -5.99 0.60
N LEU A 27 12.56 -6.42 0.13
CA LEU A 27 11.82 -5.62 -0.83
C LEU A 27 11.29 -4.36 -0.16
N LYS A 28 11.12 -3.32 -0.94
CA LYS A 28 10.60 -2.04 -0.46
C LYS A 28 9.09 -2.02 -0.59
N VAL A 29 8.42 -1.62 0.50
CA VAL A 29 6.97 -1.52 0.54
C VAL A 29 6.56 -0.06 0.72
N LEU A 30 5.70 0.42 -0.16
CA LEU A 30 5.05 1.71 0.04
C LEU A 30 3.78 1.45 0.84
N PHE A 31 3.78 1.91 2.08
CA PHE A 31 2.71 1.66 3.03
C PHE A 31 1.79 2.86 3.05
N ILE A 32 0.68 2.77 2.29
CA ILE A 32 -0.23 3.91 2.08
C ILE A 32 -1.30 3.93 3.15
N THR A 33 -1.31 4.98 3.96
CA THR A 33 -2.22 5.12 5.10
C THR A 33 -3.37 6.09 4.85
N THR A 34 -3.55 6.55 3.63
CA THR A 34 -4.54 7.58 3.29
C THR A 34 -5.94 7.25 3.81
N SER A 35 -6.40 6.02 3.64
CA SER A 35 -7.77 5.64 4.03
C SER A 35 -8.01 5.68 5.54
N SER A 36 -6.96 5.67 6.35
CA SER A 36 -7.09 5.70 7.81
C SER A 36 -6.97 7.10 8.41
N GLU A 37 -6.76 8.13 7.58
CA GLU A 37 -6.45 9.48 8.07
C GLU A 37 -7.60 10.18 8.79
N LEU A 38 -8.83 9.78 8.52
CA LEU A 38 -9.97 10.39 9.19
C LEU A 38 -10.18 9.86 10.62
N HIS A 39 -9.47 8.83 11.00
CA HIS A 39 -9.56 8.30 12.35
C HIS A 39 -8.72 9.15 13.29
N LYS A 40 -9.30 9.52 14.42
CA LYS A 40 -8.64 10.41 15.39
C LYS A 40 -7.60 9.70 16.22
N GLU A 41 -7.76 8.39 16.38
CA GLU A 41 -6.85 7.59 17.17
C GLU A 41 -6.05 6.66 16.26
N GLU A 42 -4.93 6.15 16.77
CA GLU A 42 -4.14 5.20 16.03
C GLU A 42 -4.95 3.94 15.76
N CYS A 43 -4.97 3.54 14.50
CA CYS A 43 -5.75 2.38 14.09
C CYS A 43 -4.97 1.10 14.35
N SER A 44 -5.56 0.17 15.09
CA SER A 44 -4.89 -1.08 15.44
C SER A 44 -4.51 -1.89 14.20
N TRP A 45 -5.36 -1.89 13.17
CA TRP A 45 -5.07 -2.64 11.95
C TRP A 45 -3.89 -2.06 11.18
N VAL A 46 -3.72 -0.75 11.23
CA VAL A 46 -2.57 -0.11 10.57
C VAL A 46 -1.28 -0.52 11.26
N VAL A 47 -1.27 -0.49 12.58
CA VAL A 47 -0.10 -0.89 13.37
C VAL A 47 0.24 -2.35 13.12
N LYS A 48 -0.76 -3.22 13.10
CA LYS A 48 -0.56 -4.65 12.90
C LYS A 48 -0.07 -4.98 11.49
N ASP A 49 -0.62 -4.32 10.47
CA ASP A 49 -0.18 -4.52 9.10
C ASP A 49 1.28 -4.09 8.94
N ARG A 50 1.61 -2.93 9.49
CA ARG A 50 2.98 -2.41 9.42
C ARG A 50 3.96 -3.36 10.11
N ALA A 51 3.58 -3.83 11.29
CA ALA A 51 4.41 -4.76 12.05
C ALA A 51 4.63 -6.07 11.27
N ALA A 52 3.62 -6.52 10.54
CA ALA A 52 3.75 -7.73 9.73
C ALA A 52 4.81 -7.59 8.65
N PHE A 53 4.85 -6.44 7.96
CA PHE A 53 5.87 -6.19 6.96
C PHE A 53 7.27 -6.09 7.60
N VAL A 54 7.38 -5.39 8.70
CA VAL A 54 8.66 -5.27 9.41
C VAL A 54 9.15 -6.65 9.85
N ARG A 55 8.25 -7.46 10.41
CA ARG A 55 8.58 -8.81 10.84
C ARG A 55 9.03 -9.69 9.67
N GLY A 56 8.46 -9.45 8.50
CA GLY A 56 8.83 -10.18 7.30
C GLY A 56 10.16 -9.77 6.68
N GLY A 57 10.80 -8.73 7.20
CA GLY A 57 12.08 -8.27 6.70
C GLY A 57 12.00 -7.25 5.58
N PHE A 58 10.83 -6.68 5.34
CA PHE A 58 10.64 -5.69 4.29
C PHE A 58 11.03 -4.30 4.78
N GLU A 59 11.47 -3.47 3.85
CA GLU A 59 11.74 -2.05 4.13
C GLU A 59 10.44 -1.29 3.91
N VAL A 60 9.88 -0.73 4.98
CA VAL A 60 8.57 -0.08 4.93
C VAL A 60 8.74 1.43 4.84
N LYS A 61 8.11 2.03 3.83
CA LYS A 61 8.08 3.48 3.67
C LYS A 61 6.64 3.95 3.85
N ASP A 62 6.40 4.73 4.88
CA ASP A 62 5.09 5.29 5.15
C ASP A 62 4.78 6.39 4.14
N PHE A 63 3.55 6.44 3.65
CA PHE A 63 3.18 7.38 2.62
C PHE A 63 1.68 7.68 2.69
N THR A 64 1.31 8.89 2.31
CA THR A 64 -0.08 9.23 2.06
C THR A 64 -0.14 10.03 0.77
N ILE A 65 -1.22 9.85 0.01
CA ILE A 65 -1.39 10.62 -1.21
C ILE A 65 -2.04 11.97 -0.95
N THR A 66 -2.57 12.20 0.25
CA THR A 66 -3.22 13.45 0.60
C THR A 66 -2.24 14.61 0.45
N GLY A 67 -2.63 15.61 -0.34
CA GLY A 67 -1.79 16.79 -0.54
C GLY A 67 -0.60 16.59 -1.46
N LYS A 68 -0.45 15.43 -2.06
CA LYS A 68 0.66 15.16 -2.97
C LYS A 68 0.30 15.49 -4.40
N SER A 69 1.31 15.84 -5.19
CA SER A 69 1.11 15.99 -6.63
C SER A 69 1.15 14.63 -7.31
N LYS A 70 0.64 14.55 -8.52
CA LYS A 70 0.71 13.31 -9.29
C LYS A 70 2.15 12.87 -9.49
N ASP A 71 3.06 13.82 -9.71
CA ASP A 71 4.47 13.50 -9.92
C ASP A 71 5.09 12.89 -8.66
N GLU A 72 4.75 13.42 -7.50
CA GLU A 72 5.24 12.87 -6.24
C GLU A 72 4.76 11.44 -6.04
N ILE A 73 3.49 11.18 -6.36
CA ILE A 73 2.92 9.84 -6.23
C ILE A 73 3.57 8.89 -7.24
N THR A 74 3.74 9.34 -8.47
CA THR A 74 4.39 8.54 -9.51
C THR A 74 5.78 8.11 -9.08
N GLU A 75 6.55 9.06 -8.55
CA GLU A 75 7.90 8.78 -8.08
C GLU A 75 7.90 7.79 -6.92
N ALA A 76 6.97 7.96 -5.98
CA ALA A 76 6.85 7.05 -4.84
C ALA A 76 6.52 5.63 -5.31
N PHE A 77 5.59 5.48 -6.24
CA PHE A 77 5.21 4.17 -6.77
C PHE A 77 6.38 3.51 -7.50
N ALA A 78 7.16 4.30 -8.23
CA ALA A 78 8.29 3.77 -8.98
C ALA A 78 9.45 3.34 -8.09
N SER A 79 9.53 3.87 -6.87
CA SER A 79 10.66 3.61 -5.97
C SER A 79 10.52 2.35 -5.13
N VAL A 80 9.40 1.64 -5.24
CA VAL A 80 9.12 0.49 -4.39
C VAL A 80 8.77 -0.74 -5.19
N ASP A 81 8.80 -1.88 -4.53
CA ASP A 81 8.47 -3.18 -5.13
C ASP A 81 7.03 -3.60 -4.84
N ILE A 82 6.51 -3.16 -3.70
CA ILE A 82 5.18 -3.54 -3.22
C ILE A 82 4.42 -2.28 -2.84
N ILE A 83 3.14 -2.23 -3.21
CA ILE A 83 2.25 -1.15 -2.80
C ILE A 83 1.17 -1.77 -1.92
N HIS A 84 1.08 -1.32 -0.69
CA HIS A 84 0.08 -1.78 0.27
C HIS A 84 -0.79 -0.61 0.73
N SER A 85 -2.10 -0.74 0.56
CA SER A 85 -3.05 0.26 1.05
C SER A 85 -3.75 -0.29 2.28
N VAL A 86 -3.69 0.43 3.38
CA VAL A 86 -4.36 -0.01 4.61
C VAL A 86 -5.87 0.14 4.48
N GLY A 87 -6.61 -0.59 5.32
CA GLY A 87 -8.06 -0.46 5.38
C GLY A 87 -8.47 0.85 6.04
N GLY A 88 -9.73 1.23 5.85
CA GLY A 88 -10.27 2.45 6.42
C GLY A 88 -11.42 3.00 5.60
N ASN A 89 -11.48 4.32 5.49
CA ASN A 89 -12.56 4.99 4.77
C ASN A 89 -12.31 4.97 3.26
N THR A 90 -13.02 4.10 2.57
CA THR A 90 -12.85 3.93 1.11
C THR A 90 -13.28 5.19 0.35
N PHE A 91 -14.32 5.87 0.80
CA PHE A 91 -14.79 7.09 0.13
C PHE A 91 -13.78 8.21 0.24
N TYR A 92 -13.16 8.37 1.41
CA TYR A 92 -12.12 9.37 1.59
C TYR A 92 -10.93 9.07 0.70
N TYR A 93 -10.51 7.82 0.65
CA TYR A 93 -9.38 7.40 -0.16
C TYR A 93 -9.66 7.66 -1.64
N LEU A 94 -10.85 7.29 -2.11
CA LEU A 94 -11.23 7.52 -3.50
C LEU A 94 -11.22 9.01 -3.84
N LYS A 95 -11.71 9.84 -2.92
CA LYS A 95 -11.69 11.28 -3.11
C LYS A 95 -10.26 11.79 -3.27
N GLN A 96 -9.34 11.31 -2.46
CA GLN A 96 -7.94 11.73 -2.57
C GLN A 96 -7.31 11.24 -3.87
N ILE A 97 -7.67 10.05 -4.34
CA ILE A 97 -7.20 9.57 -5.62
C ILE A 97 -7.68 10.50 -6.75
N GLN A 98 -8.92 10.94 -6.68
CA GLN A 98 -9.46 11.86 -7.68
C GLN A 98 -8.81 13.23 -7.60
N LEU A 99 -8.61 13.76 -6.40
CA LEU A 99 -8.01 15.09 -6.22
C LEU A 99 -6.55 15.13 -6.68
N THR A 100 -5.84 14.03 -6.56
CA THR A 100 -4.44 13.94 -6.98
C THR A 100 -4.27 13.43 -8.40
N ASP A 101 -5.38 13.09 -9.06
CA ASP A 101 -5.38 12.56 -10.44
C ASP A 101 -4.47 11.33 -10.57
N SER A 102 -4.54 10.44 -9.58
CA SER A 102 -3.62 9.31 -9.51
C SER A 102 -4.26 7.95 -9.83
N ALA A 103 -5.52 7.93 -10.30
CA ALA A 103 -6.22 6.68 -10.56
C ALA A 103 -5.48 5.77 -11.55
N ASP A 104 -4.89 6.36 -12.59
CA ASP A 104 -4.17 5.59 -13.59
C ASP A 104 -2.94 4.89 -13.02
N LEU A 105 -2.30 5.49 -12.02
CA LEU A 105 -1.15 4.87 -11.37
C LEU A 105 -1.53 3.58 -10.66
N TYR A 106 -2.69 3.59 -9.99
CA TYR A 106 -3.18 2.38 -9.33
C TYR A 106 -3.57 1.32 -10.34
N ARG A 107 -4.22 1.74 -11.42
CA ARG A 107 -4.62 0.82 -12.49
C ARG A 107 -3.39 0.15 -13.11
N ASP A 108 -2.36 0.93 -13.40
CA ASP A 108 -1.14 0.40 -13.99
C ASP A 108 -0.42 -0.55 -13.04
N ALA A 109 -0.44 -0.26 -11.76
CA ALA A 109 0.18 -1.12 -10.76
C ALA A 109 -0.48 -2.49 -10.71
N VAL A 110 -1.80 -2.55 -10.93
CA VAL A 110 -2.55 -3.81 -10.87
C VAL A 110 -2.52 -4.56 -12.18
N THR A 111 -2.65 -3.86 -13.30
CA THR A 111 -2.81 -4.51 -14.60
C THR A 111 -1.51 -4.97 -15.23
N ASN A 112 -0.39 -4.61 -14.62
CA ASN A 112 0.90 -5.10 -15.07
C ASN A 112 1.23 -4.74 -16.52
N LYS A 113 1.08 -3.50 -16.86
CA LYS A 113 1.48 -3.05 -18.18
C LYS A 113 2.98 -3.04 -18.28
N ASN A 114 3.48 -3.62 -19.31
CA ASN A 114 4.87 -3.51 -19.74
C ASN A 114 5.91 -3.73 -18.63
N LYS A 115 5.66 -4.56 -17.75
CA LYS A 115 6.65 -4.83 -16.71
C LYS A 115 7.32 -6.13 -16.87
#